data_4e90359b9cba21eac405a75080a050b4
#
_entry.id   4e90359b9cba21eac405a75080a050b4
#
_cell.length_a   1.000
_cell.length_b   1.000
_cell.length_c   1.000
_cell.angle_alpha   90.00
_cell.angle_beta   90.00
_cell.angle_gamma   90.00
#
_symmetry.space_group_name_H-M   'P 1'
#
loop_
_entity.id
_entity.type
_entity.pdbx_description
1 polymer ?
#
loop_
_entity_poly.entity_id
_entity_poly.type
_entity_poly.pdbx_seq_one_letter_code
_entity_poly.pdbx_strand_id
1 'polypeptide(L)'
;MTPHVTVCEASVTQLSLDQCETLLCPSRLDALSRITHPQAQATSLTGDLLLCAAVRHVRPDTAFPLVRAARPSGQPYLPDLPNLHLSISHSGDRVVCAVADAPVGIDLELPRPVRPGLAARWFDAAEQALIARDLSTFFDLWMVKEAVLKETGCGLAHGLREVSVALDPVPHLTRPVFGQLHAIARVRLSCGHHAMLSVPGTVSPAVTVLSPYITDFL
;
A
#
# COMPACT_ATOMS: atom_id res chain seq x y z
N MET A 1 -9.33 -18.96 8.46
CA MET A 1 -10.31 -17.86 8.32
C MET A 1 -9.90 -17.00 7.13
N THR A 2 -10.85 -16.48 6.37
CA THR A 2 -10.57 -15.54 5.28
C THR A 2 -10.10 -14.21 5.87
N PRO A 3 -8.91 -13.70 5.53
CA PRO A 3 -8.46 -12.38 5.97
C PRO A 3 -9.43 -11.31 5.47
N HIS A 4 -9.80 -10.37 6.35
CA HIS A 4 -10.58 -9.20 5.96
C HIS A 4 -9.66 -7.97 5.89
N VAL A 5 -9.71 -7.24 4.78
CA VAL A 5 -8.89 -6.05 4.55
C VAL A 5 -9.78 -4.87 4.22
N THR A 6 -9.61 -3.77 4.95
CA THR A 6 -10.21 -2.48 4.62
C THR A 6 -9.20 -1.65 3.85
N VAL A 7 -9.58 -1.20 2.67
CA VAL A 7 -8.79 -0.30 1.82
C VAL A 7 -9.48 1.06 1.75
N CYS A 8 -8.79 2.11 2.16
CA CYS A 8 -9.20 3.48 1.94
C CYS A 8 -8.41 4.10 0.79
N GLU A 9 -9.09 4.87 -0.08
CA GLU A 9 -8.48 5.56 -1.20
C GLU A 9 -8.91 7.03 -1.28
N ALA A 10 -8.02 7.90 -1.73
CA ALA A 10 -8.35 9.29 -2.04
C ALA A 10 -7.38 9.90 -3.08
N SER A 11 -7.78 11.04 -3.64
CA SER A 11 -6.81 11.97 -4.24
C SER A 11 -6.04 12.69 -3.15
N VAL A 12 -4.83 13.16 -3.49
CA VAL A 12 -4.00 13.95 -2.58
C VAL A 12 -4.77 15.16 -2.08
N THR A 13 -4.83 15.31 -0.76
CA THR A 13 -5.55 16.42 -0.10
C THR A 13 -4.76 17.73 -0.17
N GLN A 14 -5.49 18.85 -0.09
CA GLN A 14 -4.94 20.20 0.06
C GLN A 14 -5.03 20.73 1.50
N LEU A 15 -5.31 19.87 2.48
CA LEU A 15 -5.40 20.25 3.89
C LEU A 15 -4.05 20.70 4.44
N SER A 16 -4.07 21.67 5.36
CA SER A 16 -2.90 22.07 6.14
C SER A 16 -2.66 21.14 7.32
N LEU A 17 -1.44 21.13 7.85
CA LEU A 17 -1.09 20.32 9.03
C LEU A 17 -1.88 20.74 10.26
N ASP A 18 -2.12 22.04 10.44
CA ASP A 18 -2.87 22.58 11.58
C ASP A 18 -4.31 22.04 11.66
N GLN A 19 -4.93 21.78 10.50
CA GLN A 19 -6.25 21.16 10.42
C GLN A 19 -6.27 19.70 10.87
N CYS A 20 -5.12 19.06 11.06
CA CYS A 20 -5.00 17.63 11.32
C CYS A 20 -4.48 17.31 12.74
N GLU A 21 -4.32 18.32 13.61
CA GLU A 21 -3.77 18.16 14.97
C GLU A 21 -4.58 17.22 15.86
N THR A 22 -5.89 17.12 15.64
CA THR A 22 -6.78 16.22 16.39
C THR A 22 -6.63 14.75 15.97
N LEU A 23 -6.05 14.48 14.79
CA LEU A 23 -5.95 13.15 14.20
C LEU A 23 -4.54 12.57 14.26
N LEU A 24 -3.52 13.43 14.18
CA LEU A 24 -2.11 13.05 14.09
C LEU A 24 -1.33 13.51 15.31
N CYS A 25 -0.51 12.63 15.86
CA CYS A 25 0.32 12.97 17.01
C CYS A 25 1.38 14.03 16.66
N PRO A 26 1.85 14.84 17.64
CA PRO A 26 2.80 15.93 17.41
C PRO A 26 4.09 15.50 16.71
N SER A 27 4.62 14.32 17.03
CA SER A 27 5.82 13.78 16.38
C SER A 27 5.61 13.49 14.89
N ARG A 28 4.38 13.11 14.50
CA ARG A 28 4.05 12.89 13.08
C ARG A 28 3.88 14.20 12.34
N LEU A 29 3.22 15.18 12.94
CA LEU A 29 3.09 16.53 12.37
C LEU A 29 4.46 17.19 12.16
N ASP A 30 5.38 17.08 13.15
CA ASP A 30 6.75 17.54 13.02
C ASP A 30 7.50 16.81 11.87
N ALA A 31 7.35 15.50 11.74
CA ALA A 31 7.94 14.75 10.64
C ALA A 31 7.40 15.19 9.26
N LEU A 32 6.10 15.47 9.16
CA LEU A 32 5.47 15.97 7.93
C LEU A 32 5.95 17.39 7.60
N SER A 33 6.10 18.28 8.59
CA SER A 33 6.54 19.66 8.38
C SER A 33 7.97 19.76 7.80
N ARG A 34 8.80 18.73 8.03
CA ARG A 34 10.16 18.64 7.46
C ARG A 34 10.20 18.21 5.99
N ILE A 35 9.08 17.78 5.42
CA ILE A 35 9.00 17.45 4.00
C ILE A 35 8.87 18.75 3.21
N THR A 36 9.95 19.17 2.57
CA THR A 36 10.04 20.48 1.87
C THR A 36 9.31 20.52 0.54
N HIS A 37 9.11 19.38 -0.12
CA HIS A 37 8.39 19.31 -1.39
C HIS A 37 6.88 19.25 -1.13
N PRO A 38 6.08 20.27 -1.54
CA PRO A 38 4.66 20.38 -1.17
C PRO A 38 3.83 19.16 -1.54
N GLN A 39 4.01 18.64 -2.78
CA GLN A 39 3.28 17.45 -3.23
C GLN A 39 3.63 16.21 -2.41
N ALA A 40 4.89 16.02 -2.04
CA ALA A 40 5.30 14.88 -1.21
C ALA A 40 4.74 15.00 0.22
N GLN A 41 4.69 16.21 0.78
CA GLN A 41 4.08 16.48 2.08
C GLN A 41 2.58 16.18 2.03
N ALA A 42 1.85 16.72 1.06
CA ALA A 42 0.41 16.50 0.88
C ALA A 42 0.09 15.01 0.64
N THR A 43 0.89 14.30 -0.15
CA THR A 43 0.76 12.85 -0.37
C THR A 43 0.94 12.05 0.92
N SER A 44 1.98 12.38 1.70
CA SER A 44 2.25 11.72 2.98
C SER A 44 1.15 12.00 4.00
N LEU A 45 0.67 13.25 4.08
CA LEU A 45 -0.48 13.63 4.92
C LEU A 45 -1.75 12.87 4.53
N THR A 46 -2.06 12.80 3.22
CA THR A 46 -3.22 12.04 2.73
C THR A 46 -3.15 10.58 3.17
N GLY A 47 -1.98 9.94 3.09
CA GLY A 47 -1.79 8.57 3.57
C GLY A 47 -2.08 8.40 5.06
N ASP A 48 -1.69 9.36 5.90
CA ASP A 48 -1.98 9.34 7.33
C ASP A 48 -3.49 9.54 7.60
N LEU A 49 -4.14 10.43 6.87
CA LEU A 49 -5.59 10.66 7.03
C LEU A 49 -6.41 9.45 6.57
N LEU A 50 -6.01 8.78 5.49
CA LEU A 50 -6.62 7.52 5.07
C LEU A 50 -6.41 6.42 6.11
N LEU A 51 -5.27 6.38 6.78
CA LEU A 51 -5.02 5.48 7.90
C LEU A 51 -5.98 5.77 9.06
N CYS A 52 -6.17 7.04 9.44
CA CYS A 52 -7.12 7.43 10.47
C CYS A 52 -8.55 7.00 10.11
N ALA A 53 -8.97 7.21 8.87
CA ALA A 53 -10.27 6.78 8.37
C ALA A 53 -10.44 5.25 8.43
N ALA A 54 -9.44 4.49 7.98
CA ALA A 54 -9.47 3.04 8.01
C ALA A 54 -9.51 2.49 9.45
N VAL A 55 -8.69 3.06 10.36
CA VAL A 55 -8.68 2.68 11.78
C VAL A 55 -10.04 2.98 12.42
N ARG A 56 -10.60 4.15 12.20
CA ARG A 56 -11.92 4.53 12.73
C ARG A 56 -13.03 3.58 12.24
N HIS A 57 -12.92 3.10 11.01
CA HIS A 57 -13.87 2.13 10.46
C HIS A 57 -13.75 0.75 11.12
N VAL A 58 -12.54 0.22 11.29
CA VAL A 58 -12.33 -1.15 11.82
C VAL A 58 -12.23 -1.21 13.34
N ARG A 59 -11.94 -0.09 14.00
CA ARG A 59 -11.77 0.06 15.46
C ARG A 59 -12.40 1.38 15.91
N PRO A 60 -13.75 1.51 15.91
CA PRO A 60 -14.45 2.78 16.15
C PRO A 60 -14.14 3.40 17.51
N ASP A 61 -13.79 2.58 18.51
CA ASP A 61 -13.48 3.04 19.88
C ASP A 61 -12.01 3.48 20.05
N THR A 62 -11.22 3.50 18.96
CA THR A 62 -9.82 3.95 19.03
C THR A 62 -9.73 5.42 19.35
N ALA A 63 -8.92 5.77 20.36
CA ALA A 63 -8.61 7.15 20.69
C ALA A 63 -7.67 7.79 19.64
N PHE A 64 -7.88 9.08 19.41
CA PHE A 64 -7.01 9.91 18.58
C PHE A 64 -6.34 10.97 19.44
N PRO A 65 -5.17 11.49 19.05
CA PRO A 65 -4.47 11.25 17.78
C PRO A 65 -3.79 9.88 17.71
N LEU A 66 -3.70 9.32 16.49
CA LEU A 66 -2.96 8.07 16.26
C LEU A 66 -1.45 8.26 16.38
N VAL A 67 -0.80 7.32 17.05
CA VAL A 67 0.65 7.20 17.05
C VAL A 67 1.08 6.21 15.97
N ARG A 68 1.78 6.70 14.95
CA ARG A 68 2.38 5.87 13.90
C ARG A 68 3.89 5.89 14.02
N ALA A 69 4.50 4.73 14.07
CA ALA A 69 5.94 4.52 14.08
C ALA A 69 6.40 3.76 12.82
N ALA A 70 7.70 3.66 12.63
CA ALA A 70 8.31 2.87 11.57
C ALA A 70 9.31 1.86 12.14
N ARG A 71 9.32 0.65 11.60
CA ARG A 71 10.34 -0.37 11.87
C ARG A 71 11.67 0.04 11.23
N PRO A 72 12.80 -0.59 11.59
CA PRO A 72 14.10 -0.34 10.92
C PRO A 72 14.05 -0.55 9.39
N SER A 73 13.17 -1.42 8.90
CA SER A 73 12.92 -1.63 7.47
C SER A 73 12.16 -0.49 6.78
N GLY A 74 11.66 0.50 7.53
CA GLY A 74 10.77 1.56 7.06
C GLY A 74 9.27 1.19 7.07
N GLN A 75 8.92 -0.06 7.38
CA GLN A 75 7.53 -0.49 7.44
C GLN A 75 6.79 0.24 8.57
N PRO A 76 5.65 0.91 8.27
CA PRO A 76 4.86 1.60 9.28
C PRO A 76 4.10 0.60 10.18
N TYR A 77 3.88 0.98 11.43
CA TYR A 77 3.05 0.24 12.38
C TYR A 77 2.42 1.19 13.40
N LEU A 78 1.41 0.69 14.13
CA LEU A 78 0.70 1.40 15.19
C LEU A 78 1.11 0.76 16.54
N PRO A 79 1.92 1.42 17.38
CA PRO A 79 2.35 0.86 18.67
C PRO A 79 1.17 0.52 19.60
N ASP A 80 0.12 1.35 19.60
CA ASP A 80 -1.05 1.19 20.46
C ASP A 80 -2.06 0.16 19.91
N LEU A 81 -1.90 -0.28 18.65
CA LEU A 81 -2.73 -1.28 17.99
C LEU A 81 -1.86 -2.38 17.35
N PRO A 82 -1.09 -3.15 18.15
CA PRO A 82 -0.07 -4.06 17.63
C PRO A 82 -0.60 -5.20 16.76
N ASN A 83 -1.88 -5.53 16.88
CA ASN A 83 -2.57 -6.55 16.08
C ASN A 83 -3.25 -5.96 14.82
N LEU A 84 -3.10 -4.66 14.56
CA LEU A 84 -3.58 -4.04 13.34
C LEU A 84 -2.40 -3.74 12.42
N HIS A 85 -2.38 -4.40 11.27
CA HIS A 85 -1.36 -4.23 10.24
C HIS A 85 -1.81 -3.20 9.23
N LEU A 86 -0.86 -2.47 8.65
CA LEU A 86 -1.16 -1.43 7.67
C LEU A 86 -0.15 -1.39 6.54
N SER A 87 -0.59 -0.92 5.40
CA SER A 87 0.25 -0.63 4.25
C SER A 87 -0.28 0.57 3.49
N ILE A 88 0.60 1.47 3.06
CA ILE A 88 0.24 2.69 2.32
C ILE A 88 1.01 2.69 1.00
N SER A 89 0.34 3.09 -0.07
CA SER A 89 0.96 3.34 -1.37
C SER A 89 0.37 4.57 -2.04
N HIS A 90 1.13 5.14 -2.94
CA HIS A 90 0.69 6.27 -3.74
C HIS A 90 1.35 6.28 -5.12
N SER A 91 0.63 6.78 -6.11
CA SER A 91 1.16 7.05 -7.45
C SER A 91 0.42 8.24 -8.07
N GLY A 92 1.17 9.20 -8.63
CA GLY A 92 0.59 10.45 -9.12
C GLY A 92 -0.12 11.24 -8.01
N ASP A 93 -1.41 11.49 -8.21
CA ASP A 93 -2.29 12.17 -7.25
C ASP A 93 -3.14 11.21 -6.41
N ARG A 94 -2.90 9.91 -6.49
CA ARG A 94 -3.67 8.89 -5.79
C ARG A 94 -2.92 8.28 -4.62
N VAL A 95 -3.64 8.06 -3.53
CA VAL A 95 -3.14 7.41 -2.31
C VAL A 95 -4.10 6.32 -1.90
N VAL A 96 -3.55 5.20 -1.45
CA VAL A 96 -4.30 4.07 -0.87
C VAL A 96 -3.68 3.67 0.47
N CYS A 97 -4.54 3.29 1.41
CA CYS A 97 -4.15 2.72 2.69
C CYS A 97 -4.94 1.45 2.93
N ALA A 98 -4.26 0.34 3.22
CA ALA A 98 -4.87 -0.92 3.61
C ALA A 98 -4.62 -1.18 5.10
N VAL A 99 -5.65 -1.67 5.83
CA VAL A 99 -5.53 -2.16 7.21
C VAL A 99 -6.18 -3.53 7.33
N ALA A 100 -5.60 -4.40 8.18
CA ALA A 100 -6.06 -5.76 8.40
C ALA A 100 -5.59 -6.29 9.77
N ASP A 101 -6.22 -7.37 10.26
CA ASP A 101 -5.80 -8.12 11.46
C ASP A 101 -4.67 -9.14 11.16
N ALA A 102 -4.16 -9.17 9.94
CA ALA A 102 -3.03 -9.98 9.50
C ALA A 102 -2.05 -9.10 8.71
N PRO A 103 -0.78 -9.50 8.52
CA PRO A 103 0.15 -8.80 7.66
C PRO A 103 -0.47 -8.48 6.31
N VAL A 104 -0.29 -7.25 5.84
CA VAL A 104 -0.89 -6.77 4.61
C VAL A 104 0.09 -5.86 3.86
N GLY A 105 0.10 -6.00 2.54
CA GLY A 105 0.81 -5.09 1.65
C GLY A 105 -0.11 -4.63 0.53
N ILE A 106 -0.07 -3.34 0.22
CA ILE A 106 -0.79 -2.77 -0.93
C ILE A 106 0.15 -1.94 -1.77
N ASP A 107 0.01 -2.06 -3.09
CA ASP A 107 0.71 -1.17 -4.01
C ASP A 107 -0.21 -0.65 -5.11
N LEU A 108 0.03 0.60 -5.48
CA LEU A 108 -0.69 1.34 -6.52
C LEU A 108 0.32 1.98 -7.45
N GLU A 109 0.14 1.75 -8.76
CA GLU A 109 0.92 2.43 -9.78
C GLU A 109 0.02 2.95 -10.90
N LEU A 110 0.15 4.23 -11.20
CA LEU A 110 -0.47 4.81 -12.37
C LEU A 110 0.45 4.61 -13.58
N PRO A 111 -0.11 4.27 -14.77
CA PRO A 111 0.68 4.12 -15.99
C PRO A 111 1.52 5.37 -16.30
N ARG A 112 2.80 5.15 -16.55
CA ARG A 112 3.77 6.18 -16.93
C ARG A 112 4.88 5.59 -17.79
N PRO A 113 5.71 6.39 -18.47
CA PRO A 113 6.85 5.85 -19.20
C PRO A 113 7.79 5.07 -18.29
N VAL A 114 8.14 3.85 -18.71
CA VAL A 114 9.08 2.96 -17.99
C VAL A 114 10.50 3.25 -18.47
N ARG A 115 11.44 3.41 -17.55
CA ARG A 115 12.84 3.63 -17.89
C ARG A 115 13.43 2.41 -18.58
N PRO A 116 14.19 2.57 -19.68
CA PRO A 116 14.87 1.46 -20.33
C PRO A 116 15.73 0.66 -19.36
N GLY A 117 15.75 -0.66 -19.51
CA GLY A 117 16.55 -1.57 -18.67
C GLY A 117 15.98 -1.88 -17.30
N LEU A 118 14.92 -1.21 -16.85
CA LEU A 118 14.33 -1.46 -15.54
C LEU A 118 13.75 -2.88 -15.44
N ALA A 119 13.10 -3.36 -16.51
CA ALA A 119 12.58 -4.72 -16.56
C ALA A 119 13.69 -5.77 -16.42
N ALA A 120 14.79 -5.63 -17.15
CA ALA A 120 15.92 -6.57 -17.08
C ALA A 120 16.57 -6.63 -15.69
N ARG A 121 16.47 -5.55 -14.92
CA ARG A 121 17.03 -5.47 -13.57
C ARG A 121 16.20 -6.22 -12.53
N TRP A 122 14.88 -6.22 -12.64
CA TRP A 122 13.99 -6.62 -11.54
C TRP A 122 13.04 -7.77 -11.85
N PHE A 123 12.89 -8.13 -13.12
CA PHE A 123 11.98 -9.18 -13.56
C PHE A 123 12.73 -10.39 -14.07
N ASP A 124 12.18 -11.58 -13.86
CA ASP A 124 12.71 -12.80 -14.44
C ASP A 124 12.40 -12.91 -15.95
N ALA A 125 12.91 -13.95 -16.61
CA ALA A 125 12.78 -14.10 -18.06
C ALA A 125 11.31 -14.27 -18.51
N ALA A 126 10.47 -14.95 -17.71
CA ALA A 126 9.05 -15.14 -18.03
C ALA A 126 8.28 -13.82 -17.90
N GLU A 127 8.53 -13.07 -16.83
CA GLU A 127 7.96 -11.75 -16.61
C GLU A 127 8.40 -10.74 -17.69
N GLN A 128 9.69 -10.75 -18.08
CA GLN A 128 10.19 -9.91 -19.16
C GLN A 128 9.51 -10.24 -20.50
N ALA A 129 9.22 -11.51 -20.77
CA ALA A 129 8.50 -11.91 -21.98
C ALA A 129 7.05 -11.41 -21.98
N LEU A 130 6.37 -11.32 -20.82
CA LEU A 130 5.07 -10.70 -20.69
C LEU A 130 5.13 -9.19 -20.97
N ILE A 131 6.08 -8.49 -20.36
CA ILE A 131 6.28 -7.04 -20.55
C ILE A 131 6.61 -6.70 -22.03
N ALA A 132 7.39 -7.56 -22.71
CA ALA A 132 7.73 -7.37 -24.12
C ALA A 132 6.50 -7.50 -25.06
N ARG A 133 5.49 -8.28 -24.65
CA ARG A 133 4.22 -8.44 -25.41
C ARG A 133 3.27 -7.30 -25.14
N ASP A 134 3.18 -6.86 -23.88
CA ASP A 134 2.30 -5.79 -23.42
C ASP A 134 2.98 -5.02 -22.29
N LEU A 135 3.41 -3.80 -22.59
CA LEU A 135 4.10 -2.93 -21.61
C LEU A 135 3.21 -2.58 -20.40
N SER A 136 1.89 -2.65 -20.52
CA SER A 136 1.00 -2.38 -19.39
C SER A 136 1.18 -3.39 -18.26
N THR A 137 1.60 -4.63 -18.58
CA THR A 137 1.87 -5.69 -17.59
C THR A 137 3.04 -5.37 -16.66
N PHE A 138 3.92 -4.44 -17.06
CA PHE A 138 5.01 -3.98 -16.18
C PHE A 138 4.49 -3.50 -14.83
N PHE A 139 3.46 -2.67 -14.83
CA PHE A 139 2.91 -2.10 -13.59
C PHE A 139 2.15 -3.15 -12.78
N ASP A 140 1.43 -4.05 -13.42
CA ASP A 140 0.76 -5.16 -12.73
C ASP A 140 1.77 -6.06 -11.99
N LEU A 141 2.83 -6.48 -12.68
CA LEU A 141 3.91 -7.27 -12.09
C LEU A 141 4.64 -6.51 -10.97
N TRP A 142 4.92 -5.22 -11.19
CA TRP A 142 5.58 -4.35 -10.22
C TRP A 142 4.74 -4.24 -8.94
N MET A 143 3.46 -3.90 -9.07
CA MET A 143 2.54 -3.77 -7.94
C MET A 143 2.43 -5.05 -7.11
N VAL A 144 2.39 -6.23 -7.75
CA VAL A 144 2.37 -7.50 -7.01
C VAL A 144 3.66 -7.67 -6.20
N LYS A 145 4.82 -7.45 -6.83
CA LYS A 145 6.11 -7.57 -6.14
C LYS A 145 6.20 -6.61 -4.95
N GLU A 146 5.85 -5.35 -5.14
CA GLU A 146 5.87 -4.35 -4.07
C GLU A 146 4.87 -4.65 -2.96
N ALA A 147 3.65 -5.11 -3.28
CA ALA A 147 2.67 -5.50 -2.29
C ALA A 147 3.19 -6.64 -1.39
N VAL A 148 3.80 -7.68 -1.97
CA VAL A 148 4.41 -8.78 -1.20
C VAL A 148 5.55 -8.28 -0.32
N LEU A 149 6.42 -7.42 -0.82
CA LEU A 149 7.55 -6.88 -0.04
C LEU A 149 7.11 -5.94 1.08
N LYS A 150 6.03 -5.18 0.88
CA LYS A 150 5.40 -4.37 1.93
C LYS A 150 4.75 -5.25 2.99
N GLU A 151 4.05 -6.34 2.60
CA GLU A 151 3.45 -7.28 3.53
C GLU A 151 4.51 -7.93 4.43
N THR A 152 5.59 -8.44 3.82
CA THR A 152 6.67 -9.14 4.54
C THR A 152 7.58 -8.20 5.33
N GLY A 153 7.57 -6.91 5.02
CA GLY A 153 8.45 -5.92 5.64
C GLY A 153 9.93 -6.04 5.27
N CYS A 154 10.27 -6.86 4.26
CA CYS A 154 11.66 -7.10 3.86
C CYS A 154 12.32 -5.93 3.12
N GLY A 155 11.53 -4.93 2.69
CA GLY A 155 12.03 -3.77 1.94
C GLY A 155 12.36 -4.09 0.47
N LEU A 156 12.32 -3.05 -0.37
CA LEU A 156 12.43 -3.18 -1.83
C LEU A 156 13.81 -3.66 -2.31
N ALA A 157 14.88 -3.21 -1.65
CA ALA A 157 16.24 -3.40 -2.15
C ALA A 157 16.70 -4.87 -2.17
N HIS A 158 16.11 -5.73 -1.35
CA HIS A 158 16.56 -7.11 -1.14
C HIS A 158 15.62 -8.18 -1.68
N GLY A 159 14.42 -7.81 -2.13
CA GLY A 159 13.37 -8.80 -2.37
C GLY A 159 12.73 -8.82 -3.76
N LEU A 160 12.87 -7.81 -4.61
CA LEU A 160 12.14 -7.76 -5.90
C LEU A 160 12.42 -8.98 -6.82
N ARG A 161 13.63 -9.53 -6.79
CA ARG A 161 13.98 -10.73 -7.57
C ARG A 161 13.51 -12.04 -6.94
N GLU A 162 13.22 -12.04 -5.65
CA GLU A 162 12.70 -13.21 -4.94
C GLU A 162 11.22 -13.47 -5.25
N VAL A 163 10.51 -12.42 -5.67
CA VAL A 163 9.09 -12.49 -6.00
C VAL A 163 8.94 -12.78 -7.49
N SER A 164 8.43 -13.96 -7.85
CA SER A 164 8.10 -14.33 -9.23
C SER A 164 6.60 -14.39 -9.41
N VAL A 165 6.09 -13.71 -10.44
CA VAL A 165 4.67 -13.44 -10.63
C VAL A 165 4.17 -13.98 -11.96
N ALA A 166 2.97 -14.59 -11.97
CA ALA A 166 2.17 -14.85 -13.15
C ALA A 166 0.87 -14.03 -13.08
N LEU A 167 0.36 -13.60 -14.24
CA LEU A 167 -0.85 -12.76 -14.32
C LEU A 167 -2.10 -13.53 -14.80
N ASP A 168 -1.94 -14.73 -15.31
CA ASP A 168 -3.02 -15.52 -15.90
C ASP A 168 -3.31 -16.78 -15.07
N PRO A 169 -4.56 -17.14 -14.78
CA PRO A 169 -5.81 -16.42 -15.08
C PRO A 169 -6.07 -15.21 -14.17
N VAL A 170 -5.37 -15.13 -13.05
CA VAL A 170 -5.37 -14.00 -12.11
C VAL A 170 -3.95 -13.80 -11.56
N PRO A 171 -3.57 -12.61 -11.10
CA PRO A 171 -2.26 -12.38 -10.50
C PRO A 171 -1.99 -13.33 -9.34
N HIS A 172 -0.87 -14.06 -9.39
CA HIS A 172 -0.44 -14.99 -8.35
C HIS A 172 1.08 -15.15 -8.34
N LEU A 173 1.61 -15.66 -7.23
CA LEU A 173 3.02 -16.00 -7.13
C LEU A 173 3.27 -17.42 -7.68
N THR A 174 4.33 -17.59 -8.46
CA THR A 174 4.71 -18.89 -9.04
C THR A 174 5.46 -19.78 -8.05
N ARG A 175 5.94 -19.21 -6.94
CA ARG A 175 6.66 -19.90 -5.86
C ARG A 175 6.47 -19.18 -4.52
N PRO A 176 6.70 -19.89 -3.39
CA PRO A 176 6.75 -19.24 -2.08
C PRO A 176 7.81 -18.15 -2.02
N VAL A 177 7.52 -17.05 -1.32
CA VAL A 177 8.48 -15.97 -1.06
C VAL A 177 8.91 -16.05 0.40
N PHE A 178 10.21 -16.09 0.65
CA PHE A 178 10.79 -16.30 1.98
C PHE A 178 10.21 -17.51 2.73
N GLY A 179 9.88 -18.57 1.98
CA GLY A 179 9.31 -19.82 2.52
C GLY A 179 7.82 -19.74 2.86
N GLN A 180 7.14 -18.65 2.51
CA GLN A 180 5.71 -18.43 2.78
C GLN A 180 4.90 -18.30 1.51
N LEU A 181 3.62 -18.70 1.58
CA LEU A 181 2.65 -18.50 0.52
C LEU A 181 1.91 -17.18 0.77
N HIS A 182 1.57 -16.50 -0.31
CA HIS A 182 0.87 -15.21 -0.28
C HIS A 182 -0.28 -15.24 -1.26
N ALA A 183 -1.45 -14.80 -0.82
CA ALA A 183 -2.60 -14.58 -1.68
C ALA A 183 -2.58 -13.15 -2.22
N ILE A 184 -2.76 -13.03 -3.54
CA ILE A 184 -2.79 -11.75 -4.24
C ILE A 184 -4.23 -11.42 -4.63
N ALA A 185 -4.65 -10.19 -4.42
CA ALA A 185 -5.94 -9.68 -4.85
C ALA A 185 -5.78 -8.38 -5.63
N ARG A 186 -6.51 -8.26 -6.75
CA ARG A 186 -6.65 -7.00 -7.48
C ARG A 186 -7.80 -6.21 -6.87
N VAL A 187 -7.52 -5.01 -6.39
CA VAL A 187 -8.49 -4.10 -5.76
C VAL A 187 -8.87 -3.03 -6.75
N ARG A 188 -10.14 -2.98 -7.16
CA ARG A 188 -10.66 -1.89 -8.01
C ARG A 188 -10.87 -0.64 -7.18
N LEU A 189 -10.42 0.50 -7.70
CA LEU A 189 -10.55 1.81 -7.08
C LEU A 189 -11.66 2.62 -7.79
N SER A 190 -12.24 3.58 -7.09
CA SER A 190 -13.31 4.43 -7.60
C SER A 190 -12.90 5.26 -8.83
N CYS A 191 -11.61 5.57 -8.94
CA CYS A 191 -11.04 6.32 -10.06
C CYS A 191 -10.86 5.48 -11.35
N GLY A 192 -11.27 4.20 -11.36
CA GLY A 192 -11.10 3.31 -12.51
C GLY A 192 -9.74 2.59 -12.59
N HIS A 193 -8.77 2.98 -11.78
CA HIS A 193 -7.51 2.26 -11.60
C HIS A 193 -7.67 1.06 -10.66
N HIS A 194 -6.61 0.31 -10.45
CA HIS A 194 -6.56 -0.76 -9.47
C HIS A 194 -5.25 -0.73 -8.69
N ALA A 195 -5.27 -1.34 -7.51
CA ALA A 195 -4.11 -1.64 -6.71
C ALA A 195 -3.94 -3.16 -6.59
N MET A 196 -2.74 -3.63 -6.27
CA MET A 196 -2.49 -5.01 -5.90
C MET A 196 -2.31 -5.12 -4.39
N LEU A 197 -2.96 -6.11 -3.81
CA LEU A 197 -2.96 -6.42 -2.39
C LEU A 197 -2.34 -7.78 -2.16
N SER A 198 -1.52 -7.92 -1.11
CA SER A 198 -0.93 -9.18 -0.65
C SER A 198 -1.28 -9.42 0.82
N VAL A 199 -1.61 -10.68 1.13
CA VAL A 199 -1.79 -11.18 2.50
C VAL A 199 -1.16 -12.57 2.63
N PRO A 200 -0.77 -13.03 3.84
CA PRO A 200 -0.22 -14.37 4.04
C PRO A 200 -1.24 -15.46 3.70
N GLY A 201 -0.76 -16.58 3.17
CA GLY A 201 -1.55 -17.78 2.90
C GLY A 201 -2.03 -17.89 1.46
N THR A 202 -3.05 -18.74 1.23
CA THR A 202 -3.54 -19.08 -0.13
C THR A 202 -4.98 -18.64 -0.36
N VAL A 203 -5.65 -18.12 0.67
CA VAL A 203 -7.04 -17.69 0.60
C VAL A 203 -7.10 -16.21 0.26
N SER A 204 -7.74 -15.88 -0.84
CA SER A 204 -7.95 -14.48 -1.22
C SER A 204 -8.69 -13.72 -0.12
N PRO A 205 -8.25 -12.50 0.25
CA PRO A 205 -8.90 -11.71 1.27
C PRO A 205 -10.29 -11.25 0.84
N ALA A 206 -11.18 -11.07 1.80
CA ALA A 206 -12.39 -10.26 1.62
C ALA A 206 -11.99 -8.78 1.74
N VAL A 207 -12.26 -7.99 0.71
CA VAL A 207 -11.83 -6.59 0.64
C VAL A 207 -13.02 -5.65 0.70
N THR A 208 -13.01 -4.70 1.64
CA THR A 208 -13.91 -3.55 1.67
C THR A 208 -13.15 -2.32 1.19
N VAL A 209 -13.66 -1.64 0.16
CA VAL A 209 -13.06 -0.40 -0.36
C VAL A 209 -13.90 0.78 0.07
N LEU A 210 -13.26 1.79 0.65
CA LEU A 210 -13.85 3.04 1.10
C LEU A 210 -13.16 4.22 0.40
N SER A 211 -13.98 5.17 -0.04
CA SER A 211 -13.50 6.44 -0.60
C SER A 211 -13.98 7.59 0.30
N PRO A 212 -13.38 7.75 1.49
CA PRO A 212 -13.86 8.72 2.46
C PRO A 212 -13.61 10.14 1.98
N TYR A 213 -14.54 11.04 2.25
CA TYR A 213 -14.25 12.47 2.20
C TYR A 213 -13.35 12.80 3.39
N ILE A 214 -12.09 13.15 3.11
CA ILE A 214 -11.09 13.39 4.17
C ILE A 214 -11.54 14.52 5.12
N THR A 215 -12.29 15.49 4.60
CA THR A 215 -12.88 16.59 5.39
C THR A 215 -13.92 16.14 6.44
N ASP A 216 -14.51 14.96 6.28
CA ASP A 216 -15.53 14.46 7.23
C ASP A 216 -14.89 13.96 8.55
N PHE A 217 -13.57 13.96 8.65
CA PHE A 217 -12.83 13.49 9.82
C PHE A 217 -12.20 14.61 10.65
N LEU A 218 -12.29 15.86 10.19
CA LEU A 218 -11.71 17.05 10.84
C LEU A 218 -12.64 17.66 11.92
#